data_4bd9672a04b6414fb896a9ef38263742
#
_entry.id   4bd9672a04b6414fb896a9ef38263742
#
_cell.length_a   1.000
_cell.length_b   1.000
_cell.length_c   1.000
_cell.angle_alpha   90.00
_cell.angle_beta   90.00
_cell.angle_gamma   90.00
#
_symmetry.space_group_name_H-M   'P 1'
#
loop_
_entity.id
_entity.type
_entity.pdbx_description
1 polymer ?
#
loop_
_entity_poly.entity_id
_entity_poly.type
_entity_poly.pdbx_seq_one_letter_code
_entity_poly.pdbx_strand_id
1 'polypeptide(L)'
;LALWMGLAACTPSGTAQPPDPQGLQSLAARRGLRWGSAIDAQALDDPALTALLLRNVGSLTPENALKWEATEPAPGRFQLEAMDRLLAFSGRHQLQLRGHTLVWHQQLPAWLQDLPAAQLRAALERHVRTLVGHGRGRIQSWDVINEPIDPQGQGLRRSLWLATLGSDYIADAQRTARLADPAATLLINDYGLEGDDPQTARKRAAMLQLVDILQRQGVPLDGIGLQAHLLAPAEGNAAFRTLPAFLAELRRRGLQVEITELDVSDRQLPADPGLRDRRVADTYDAFLNAVLKEPALRRITSWGLSDRGSWLNQTFPRPDGLPQRPLPYDAALQPKPARSSIAARVQPDPPR
;
A
#
# COMPACT_ATOMS: atom_id res chain seq x y z
N LEU A 1 -30.34 -27.64 50.78
CA LEU A 1 -28.94 -27.38 50.36
C LEU A 1 -28.91 -27.18 48.82
N ALA A 2 -28.85 -25.90 48.38
CA ALA A 2 -28.70 -25.56 46.99
C ALA A 2 -27.22 -25.20 46.74
N LEU A 3 -26.52 -25.98 45.92
CA LEU A 3 -25.18 -25.66 45.46
C LEU A 3 -25.27 -24.61 44.33
N TRP A 4 -24.70 -23.44 44.56
CA TRP A 4 -24.42 -22.47 43.54
C TRP A 4 -23.06 -22.81 42.90
N MET A 5 -23.06 -23.27 41.64
CA MET A 5 -21.86 -23.34 40.81
C MET A 5 -21.62 -21.96 40.21
N GLY A 6 -20.58 -21.27 40.66
CA GLY A 6 -20.11 -20.04 40.06
C GLY A 6 -19.41 -20.31 38.72
N LEU A 7 -20.00 -19.84 37.66
CA LEU A 7 -19.33 -19.73 36.33
C LEU A 7 -18.28 -18.59 36.40
N ALA A 8 -17.02 -18.96 36.48
CA ALA A 8 -15.93 -18.03 36.31
C ALA A 8 -15.90 -17.61 34.82
N ALA A 9 -16.31 -16.38 34.55
CA ALA A 9 -16.13 -15.76 33.23
C ALA A 9 -14.63 -15.47 33.04
N CYS A 10 -13.98 -16.23 32.15
CA CYS A 10 -12.66 -15.88 31.64
C CYS A 10 -12.80 -14.62 30.79
N THR A 11 -12.50 -13.46 31.33
CA THR A 11 -12.25 -12.24 30.56
C THR A 11 -10.91 -12.39 29.85
N PRO A 12 -10.83 -12.21 28.53
CA PRO A 12 -9.55 -12.15 27.86
C PRO A 12 -8.87 -10.83 28.21
N SER A 13 -7.95 -10.85 29.16
CA SER A 13 -7.10 -9.71 29.51
C SER A 13 -5.98 -9.56 28.49
N GLY A 14 -6.33 -9.12 27.30
CA GLY A 14 -5.39 -8.59 26.30
C GLY A 14 -5.53 -7.07 26.31
N THR A 15 -4.94 -6.39 27.31
CA THR A 15 -4.83 -4.93 27.26
C THR A 15 -3.94 -4.55 26.09
N ALA A 16 -4.53 -3.93 25.05
CA ALA A 16 -3.76 -3.35 23.97
C ALA A 16 -2.70 -2.42 24.57
N GLN A 17 -1.44 -2.66 24.25
CA GLN A 17 -0.35 -1.82 24.73
C GLN A 17 -0.59 -0.40 24.21
N PRO A 18 -0.51 0.66 25.06
CA PRO A 18 -0.73 2.01 24.60
C PRO A 18 0.27 2.34 23.47
N PRO A 19 -0.16 3.07 22.42
CA PRO A 19 0.71 3.42 21.33
C PRO A 19 1.92 4.23 21.81
N ASP A 20 3.11 3.91 21.29
CA ASP A 20 4.33 4.66 21.59
C ASP A 20 4.15 6.13 21.14
N PRO A 21 4.25 7.12 22.06
CA PRO A 21 4.08 8.53 21.69
C PRO A 21 5.07 9.03 20.62
N GLN A 22 6.22 8.35 20.48
CA GLN A 22 7.25 8.62 19.50
C GLN A 22 7.14 7.71 18.27
N GLY A 23 6.18 6.77 18.24
CA GLY A 23 5.90 5.92 17.10
C GLY A 23 5.39 6.71 15.90
N LEU A 24 5.72 6.28 14.69
CA LEU A 24 5.36 7.00 13.46
C LEU A 24 3.85 7.22 13.33
N GLN A 25 3.03 6.23 13.72
CA GLN A 25 1.57 6.39 13.74
C GLN A 25 1.13 7.48 14.72
N SER A 26 1.70 7.52 15.93
CA SER A 26 1.33 8.52 16.94
C SER A 26 1.66 9.94 16.46
N LEU A 27 2.79 10.10 15.77
CA LEU A 27 3.19 11.39 15.19
C LEU A 27 2.28 11.77 14.01
N ALA A 28 2.00 10.84 13.09
CA ALA A 28 1.14 11.07 11.93
C ALA A 28 -0.31 11.37 12.33
N ALA A 29 -0.82 10.72 13.38
CA ALA A 29 -2.18 10.93 13.89
C ALA A 29 -2.43 12.37 14.34
N ARG A 30 -1.41 13.09 14.79
CA ARG A 30 -1.52 14.53 15.14
C ARG A 30 -1.80 15.42 13.94
N ARG A 31 -1.57 14.94 12.71
CA ARG A 31 -1.96 15.58 11.43
C ARG A 31 -3.26 14.98 10.85
N GLY A 32 -3.93 14.07 11.57
CA GLY A 32 -5.08 13.34 11.04
C GLY A 32 -4.72 12.27 10.00
N LEU A 33 -3.44 11.89 9.91
CA LEU A 33 -2.93 10.90 8.97
C LEU A 33 -2.79 9.53 9.63
N ARG A 34 -2.84 8.48 8.80
CA ARG A 34 -2.51 7.11 9.20
C ARG A 34 -1.14 6.73 8.63
N TRP A 35 -0.26 6.21 9.52
CA TRP A 35 0.99 5.58 9.09
C TRP A 35 0.84 4.07 9.09
N GLY A 36 1.20 3.41 7.99
CA GLY A 36 1.11 1.96 7.82
C GLY A 36 2.43 1.33 7.40
N SER A 37 2.42 -0.01 7.34
CA SER A 37 3.51 -0.80 6.77
C SER A 37 2.96 -1.99 5.99
N ALA A 38 3.62 -2.35 4.89
CA ALA A 38 3.43 -3.66 4.30
C ALA A 38 4.02 -4.75 5.20
N ILE A 39 3.44 -5.94 5.13
CA ILE A 39 3.88 -7.12 5.87
C ILE A 39 3.37 -8.40 5.21
N ASP A 40 4.17 -9.44 5.18
CA ASP A 40 3.68 -10.79 4.91
C ASP A 40 3.13 -11.46 6.17
N ALA A 41 2.13 -12.32 6.00
CA ALA A 41 1.48 -13.00 7.11
C ALA A 41 2.45 -13.85 7.95
N GLN A 42 3.50 -14.43 7.33
CA GLN A 42 4.54 -15.19 8.01
C GLN A 42 5.43 -14.32 8.91
N ALA A 43 5.61 -13.04 8.57
CA ALA A 43 6.41 -12.12 9.38
C ALA A 43 5.77 -11.82 10.75
N LEU A 44 4.48 -12.15 10.93
CA LEU A 44 3.82 -12.12 12.25
C LEU A 44 4.38 -13.14 13.24
N ASP A 45 5.16 -14.13 12.77
CA ASP A 45 5.84 -15.10 13.62
C ASP A 45 7.16 -14.58 14.21
N ASP A 46 7.66 -13.41 13.77
CA ASP A 46 8.81 -12.72 14.35
C ASP A 46 8.35 -11.76 15.47
N PRO A 47 8.54 -12.10 16.75
CA PRO A 47 8.09 -11.25 17.86
C PRO A 47 8.78 -9.90 17.89
N ALA A 48 10.05 -9.80 17.46
CA ALA A 48 10.78 -8.55 17.47
C ALA A 48 10.26 -7.59 16.38
N LEU A 49 10.00 -8.10 15.17
CA LEU A 49 9.39 -7.33 14.09
C LEU A 49 7.96 -6.92 14.47
N THR A 50 7.17 -7.83 15.01
CA THR A 50 5.80 -7.56 15.47
C THR A 50 5.78 -6.46 16.54
N ALA A 51 6.68 -6.51 17.53
CA ALA A 51 6.80 -5.46 18.52
C ALA A 51 7.20 -4.11 17.91
N LEU A 52 8.07 -4.11 16.89
CA LEU A 52 8.44 -2.89 16.16
C LEU A 52 7.25 -2.31 15.39
N LEU A 53 6.49 -3.15 14.70
CA LEU A 53 5.27 -2.76 13.98
C LEU A 53 4.26 -2.11 14.92
N LEU A 54 3.91 -2.78 16.02
CA LEU A 54 2.90 -2.29 16.97
C LEU A 54 3.25 -0.94 17.59
N ARG A 55 4.55 -0.61 17.73
CA ARG A 55 4.99 0.71 18.18
C ARG A 55 4.86 1.80 17.11
N ASN A 56 4.89 1.44 15.83
CA ASN A 56 5.07 2.41 14.75
C ASN A 56 3.88 2.56 13.81
N VAL A 57 3.00 1.56 13.68
CA VAL A 57 1.97 1.58 12.64
C VAL A 57 0.55 1.53 13.18
N GLY A 58 -0.35 2.17 12.46
CA GLY A 58 -1.80 2.12 12.70
C GLY A 58 -2.55 1.34 11.62
N SER A 59 -1.84 0.88 10.58
CA SER A 59 -2.41 0.03 9.54
C SER A 59 -1.38 -0.92 8.94
N LEU A 60 -1.88 -2.04 8.42
CA LEU A 60 -1.09 -3.03 7.69
C LEU A 60 -1.58 -3.16 6.25
N THR A 61 -0.68 -3.54 5.35
CA THR A 61 -0.98 -3.93 3.97
C THR A 61 -0.34 -5.30 3.73
N PRO A 62 -1.09 -6.34 3.36
CA PRO A 62 -0.50 -7.63 2.98
C PRO A 62 0.36 -7.46 1.73
N GLU A 63 1.64 -7.84 1.81
CA GLU A 63 2.55 -7.70 0.68
C GLU A 63 2.20 -8.67 -0.45
N ASN A 64 1.97 -9.97 -0.13
CA ASN A 64 1.68 -11.00 -1.12
C ASN A 64 0.38 -11.78 -0.83
N ALA A 65 -0.07 -11.83 0.41
CA ALA A 65 -1.12 -12.72 0.87
C ALA A 65 -2.49 -12.53 0.21
N LEU A 66 -2.78 -11.37 -0.38
CA LEU A 66 -4.04 -11.08 -1.06
C LEU A 66 -3.91 -10.97 -2.59
N LYS A 67 -2.76 -11.28 -3.17
CA LYS A 67 -2.59 -11.35 -4.62
C LYS A 67 -3.30 -12.59 -5.18
N TRP A 68 -3.75 -12.53 -6.42
CA TRP A 68 -4.66 -13.52 -6.99
C TRP A 68 -4.11 -14.95 -6.93
N GLU A 69 -2.83 -15.16 -7.32
CA GLU A 69 -2.23 -16.50 -7.29
C GLU A 69 -2.20 -17.12 -5.89
N ALA A 70 -2.09 -16.28 -4.85
CA ALA A 70 -2.09 -16.74 -3.46
C ALA A 70 -3.50 -17.06 -2.95
N THR A 71 -4.52 -16.30 -3.41
CA THR A 71 -5.88 -16.40 -2.87
C THR A 71 -6.80 -17.31 -3.65
N GLU A 72 -6.58 -17.52 -4.97
CA GLU A 72 -7.39 -18.39 -5.82
C GLU A 72 -6.49 -19.17 -6.80
N PRO A 73 -5.62 -20.08 -6.32
CA PRO A 73 -4.66 -20.82 -7.16
C PRO A 73 -5.32 -21.74 -8.19
N ALA A 74 -6.57 -22.14 -7.99
CA ALA A 74 -7.39 -22.88 -8.94
C ALA A 74 -8.80 -22.30 -9.00
N PRO A 75 -9.54 -22.46 -10.11
CA PRO A 75 -10.85 -21.85 -10.31
C PRO A 75 -11.83 -22.13 -9.17
N GLY A 76 -12.28 -21.08 -8.48
CA GLY A 76 -13.23 -21.16 -7.37
C GLY A 76 -12.69 -21.78 -6.08
N ARG A 77 -11.40 -22.13 -6.00
CA ARG A 77 -10.76 -22.69 -4.81
C ARG A 77 -9.99 -21.57 -4.09
N PHE A 78 -10.66 -20.94 -3.14
CA PHE A 78 -10.06 -19.86 -2.36
C PHE A 78 -9.24 -20.38 -1.20
N GLN A 79 -8.07 -19.74 -0.96
CA GLN A 79 -7.16 -19.95 0.16
C GLN A 79 -7.03 -18.61 0.91
N LEU A 80 -7.77 -18.46 2.00
CA LEU A 80 -7.90 -17.19 2.70
C LEU A 80 -7.28 -17.22 4.12
N GLU A 81 -6.57 -18.29 4.46
CA GLU A 81 -5.99 -18.50 5.80
C GLU A 81 -4.99 -17.38 6.16
N ALA A 82 -4.17 -16.94 5.19
CA ALA A 82 -3.24 -15.83 5.40
C ALA A 82 -3.99 -14.50 5.61
N MET A 83 -5.08 -14.28 4.86
CA MET A 83 -5.98 -13.14 5.06
C MET A 83 -6.63 -13.17 6.45
N ASP A 84 -7.16 -14.32 6.86
CA ASP A 84 -7.80 -14.50 8.17
C ASP A 84 -6.82 -14.24 9.32
N ARG A 85 -5.58 -14.69 9.17
CA ARG A 85 -4.51 -14.45 10.14
C ARG A 85 -4.23 -12.95 10.30
N LEU A 86 -4.11 -12.20 9.18
CA LEU A 86 -3.90 -10.76 9.20
C LEU A 86 -5.12 -10.01 9.75
N LEU A 87 -6.33 -10.43 9.41
CA LEU A 87 -7.58 -9.88 9.96
C LEU A 87 -7.67 -10.08 11.47
N ALA A 88 -7.34 -11.28 11.97
CA ALA A 88 -7.32 -11.58 13.38
C ALA A 88 -6.28 -10.76 14.14
N PHE A 89 -5.07 -10.64 13.58
CA PHE A 89 -4.01 -9.83 14.16
C PHE A 89 -4.39 -8.34 14.20
N SER A 90 -4.87 -7.80 13.09
CA SER A 90 -5.28 -6.40 12.99
C SER A 90 -6.42 -6.08 13.95
N GLY A 91 -7.43 -6.96 14.06
CA GLY A 91 -8.54 -6.80 15.00
C GLY A 91 -8.09 -6.82 16.45
N ARG A 92 -7.20 -7.76 16.83
CA ARG A 92 -6.65 -7.86 18.20
C ARG A 92 -5.87 -6.60 18.61
N HIS A 93 -5.14 -6.00 17.67
CA HIS A 93 -4.27 -4.86 17.94
C HIS A 93 -4.87 -3.52 17.49
N GLN A 94 -6.16 -3.49 17.09
CA GLN A 94 -6.87 -2.29 16.64
C GLN A 94 -6.18 -1.57 15.47
N LEU A 95 -5.52 -2.33 14.59
CA LEU A 95 -4.92 -1.83 13.38
C LEU A 95 -5.95 -1.84 12.24
N GLN A 96 -5.85 -0.88 11.33
CA GLN A 96 -6.56 -0.96 10.06
C GLN A 96 -5.84 -1.93 9.12
N LEU A 97 -6.59 -2.52 8.18
CA LEU A 97 -6.02 -3.34 7.12
C LEU A 97 -6.39 -2.76 5.75
N ARG A 98 -5.40 -2.67 4.86
CA ARG A 98 -5.60 -2.41 3.43
C ARG A 98 -5.59 -3.71 2.66
N GLY A 99 -6.47 -3.84 1.70
CA GLY A 99 -6.48 -4.96 0.76
C GLY A 99 -5.61 -4.65 -0.46
N HIS A 100 -4.55 -5.39 -0.67
CA HIS A 100 -3.65 -5.27 -1.81
C HIS A 100 -3.40 -6.66 -2.38
N THR A 101 -3.81 -6.94 -3.60
CA THR A 101 -4.61 -6.18 -4.57
C THR A 101 -5.58 -7.12 -5.29
N LEU A 102 -6.72 -6.61 -5.76
CA LEU A 102 -7.74 -7.46 -6.37
C LEU A 102 -7.45 -7.78 -7.83
N VAL A 103 -7.11 -6.78 -8.65
CA VAL A 103 -6.84 -6.95 -10.08
C VAL A 103 -5.50 -6.33 -10.45
N TRP A 104 -4.56 -7.16 -10.84
CA TRP A 104 -3.22 -6.78 -11.27
C TRP A 104 -2.82 -7.60 -12.49
N HIS A 105 -1.76 -7.19 -13.19
CA HIS A 105 -1.28 -7.88 -14.40
C HIS A 105 -0.19 -8.93 -14.09
N GLN A 106 0.27 -9.01 -12.85
CA GLN A 106 1.26 -9.97 -12.38
C GLN A 106 0.67 -10.87 -11.29
N GLN A 107 1.43 -11.90 -10.90
CA GLN A 107 1.05 -12.87 -9.87
C GLN A 107 -0.37 -13.42 -10.10
N LEU A 108 -0.65 -13.77 -11.36
CA LEU A 108 -1.89 -14.40 -11.79
C LEU A 108 -1.70 -15.91 -11.91
N PRO A 109 -2.63 -16.72 -11.42
CA PRO A 109 -2.58 -18.17 -11.63
C PRO A 109 -2.73 -18.51 -13.12
N ALA A 110 -2.01 -19.53 -13.57
CA ALA A 110 -1.94 -19.90 -14.99
C ALA A 110 -3.31 -20.17 -15.64
N TRP A 111 -4.28 -20.68 -14.86
CA TRP A 111 -5.61 -21.00 -15.36
C TRP A 111 -6.41 -19.81 -15.92
N LEU A 112 -6.02 -18.57 -15.59
CA LEU A 112 -6.67 -17.38 -16.15
C LEU A 112 -6.29 -17.09 -17.60
N GLN A 113 -5.09 -17.53 -18.04
CA GLN A 113 -4.48 -17.09 -19.30
C GLN A 113 -5.29 -17.49 -20.55
N ASP A 114 -5.95 -18.63 -20.49
CA ASP A 114 -6.65 -19.21 -21.66
C ASP A 114 -8.17 -19.10 -21.56
N LEU A 115 -8.69 -18.31 -20.61
CA LEU A 115 -10.13 -18.17 -20.45
C LEU A 115 -10.75 -17.30 -21.55
N PRO A 116 -11.87 -17.75 -22.17
CA PRO A 116 -12.68 -16.89 -23.03
C PRO A 116 -13.18 -15.66 -22.25
N ALA A 117 -13.42 -14.55 -22.96
CA ALA A 117 -13.78 -13.26 -22.36
C ALA A 117 -14.92 -13.34 -21.32
N ALA A 118 -16.00 -14.08 -21.63
CA ALA A 118 -17.14 -14.24 -20.70
C ALA A 118 -16.74 -14.97 -19.41
N GLN A 119 -15.88 -15.98 -19.50
CA GLN A 119 -15.40 -16.73 -18.33
C GLN A 119 -14.39 -15.93 -17.53
N LEU A 120 -13.51 -15.17 -18.20
CA LEU A 120 -12.54 -14.29 -17.53
C LEU A 120 -13.26 -13.18 -16.76
N ARG A 121 -14.32 -12.57 -17.34
CA ARG A 121 -15.16 -11.57 -16.66
C ARG A 121 -15.86 -12.19 -15.43
N ALA A 122 -16.46 -13.35 -15.56
CA ALA A 122 -17.08 -14.06 -14.44
C ALA A 122 -16.08 -14.42 -13.34
N ALA A 123 -14.85 -14.79 -13.71
CA ALA A 123 -13.76 -15.05 -12.77
C ALA A 123 -13.36 -13.76 -12.01
N LEU A 124 -13.20 -12.64 -12.72
CA LEU A 124 -12.89 -11.33 -12.14
C LEU A 124 -13.95 -10.92 -11.11
N GLU A 125 -15.22 -10.96 -11.49
CA GLU A 125 -16.31 -10.58 -10.60
C GLU A 125 -16.42 -11.50 -9.38
N ARG A 126 -16.26 -12.81 -9.57
CA ARG A 126 -16.26 -13.78 -8.47
C ARG A 126 -15.11 -13.51 -7.50
N HIS A 127 -13.90 -13.32 -8.02
CA HIS A 127 -12.71 -13.04 -7.21
C HIS A 127 -12.88 -11.78 -6.37
N VAL A 128 -13.21 -10.67 -7.01
CA VAL A 128 -13.43 -9.39 -6.33
C VAL A 128 -14.52 -9.50 -5.28
N ARG A 129 -15.67 -10.09 -5.62
CA ARG A 129 -16.79 -10.28 -4.69
C ARG A 129 -16.41 -11.13 -3.49
N THR A 130 -15.64 -12.19 -3.71
CA THR A 130 -15.24 -13.12 -2.65
C THR A 130 -14.28 -12.44 -1.67
N LEU A 131 -13.21 -11.82 -2.15
CA LEU A 131 -12.21 -11.20 -1.27
C LEU A 131 -12.79 -10.00 -0.52
N VAL A 132 -13.46 -9.10 -1.23
CA VAL A 132 -14.05 -7.91 -0.62
C VAL A 132 -15.16 -8.30 0.37
N GLY A 133 -16.01 -9.27 -0.02
CA GLY A 133 -17.06 -9.81 0.86
C GLY A 133 -16.50 -10.47 2.12
N HIS A 134 -15.42 -11.26 1.99
CA HIS A 134 -14.74 -11.88 3.13
C HIS A 134 -14.13 -10.83 4.08
N GLY A 135 -13.54 -9.76 3.52
CA GLY A 135 -12.97 -8.64 4.28
C GLY A 135 -13.97 -7.58 4.73
N ARG A 136 -15.27 -7.71 4.38
CA ARG A 136 -16.28 -6.67 4.60
C ARG A 136 -16.30 -6.15 6.03
N GLY A 137 -16.22 -4.81 6.17
CA GLY A 137 -16.20 -4.10 7.43
C GLY A 137 -14.90 -4.26 8.25
N ARG A 138 -13.96 -5.10 7.79
CA ARG A 138 -12.66 -5.35 8.45
C ARG A 138 -11.47 -4.82 7.65
N ILE A 139 -11.61 -4.69 6.32
CA ILE A 139 -10.62 -4.05 5.44
C ILE A 139 -11.16 -2.68 5.05
N GLN A 140 -10.42 -1.63 5.39
CA GLN A 140 -10.88 -0.24 5.26
C GLN A 140 -10.69 0.34 3.87
N SER A 141 -9.66 -0.09 3.13
CA SER A 141 -9.42 0.34 1.74
C SER A 141 -8.89 -0.82 0.89
N TRP A 142 -9.18 -0.79 -0.40
CA TRP A 142 -8.75 -1.77 -1.37
C TRP A 142 -8.07 -1.11 -2.57
N ASP A 143 -6.91 -1.62 -2.94
CA ASP A 143 -6.36 -1.44 -4.27
C ASP A 143 -7.14 -2.37 -5.23
N VAL A 144 -8.25 -1.84 -5.76
CA VAL A 144 -9.13 -2.64 -6.63
C VAL A 144 -8.44 -2.93 -7.94
N ILE A 145 -7.80 -1.92 -8.50
CA ILE A 145 -6.99 -2.01 -9.71
C ILE A 145 -5.57 -1.55 -9.40
N ASN A 146 -4.60 -2.42 -9.68
CA ASN A 146 -3.19 -2.11 -9.51
C ASN A 146 -2.51 -1.95 -10.87
N GLU A 147 -1.80 -0.82 -11.06
CA GLU A 147 -0.93 -0.50 -12.21
C GLU A 147 -1.62 -0.56 -13.58
N PRO A 148 -2.78 0.09 -13.75
CA PRO A 148 -3.50 0.04 -15.01
C PRO A 148 -2.88 0.91 -16.10
N ILE A 149 -1.98 1.85 -15.77
CA ILE A 149 -1.38 2.76 -16.75
C ILE A 149 -0.12 2.15 -17.35
N ASP A 150 0.04 2.31 -18.65
CA ASP A 150 1.26 1.94 -19.36
C ASP A 150 2.48 2.61 -18.74
N PRO A 151 3.62 1.90 -18.57
CA PRO A 151 4.82 2.47 -17.97
C PRO A 151 5.32 3.75 -18.65
N GLN A 152 5.12 3.88 -19.96
CA GLN A 152 5.52 5.07 -20.74
C GLN A 152 4.44 6.17 -20.75
N GLY A 153 3.28 5.92 -20.10
CA GLY A 153 2.15 6.84 -20.07
C GLY A 153 1.34 6.91 -21.37
N GLN A 154 1.36 5.85 -22.17
CA GLN A 154 0.66 5.76 -23.47
C GLN A 154 -0.77 5.23 -23.35
N GLY A 155 -1.45 5.49 -22.24
CA GLY A 155 -2.80 5.00 -21.96
C GLY A 155 -2.80 3.80 -21.01
N LEU A 156 -3.71 2.85 -21.23
CA LEU A 156 -3.81 1.66 -20.39
C LEU A 156 -2.70 0.65 -20.69
N ARG A 157 -2.21 0.01 -19.64
CA ARG A 157 -1.22 -1.07 -19.72
C ARG A 157 -1.74 -2.25 -20.53
N ARG A 158 -0.93 -2.75 -21.45
CA ARG A 158 -1.18 -4.02 -22.13
C ARG A 158 -1.08 -5.15 -21.11
N SER A 159 -2.20 -5.81 -20.86
CA SER A 159 -2.35 -6.88 -19.87
C SER A 159 -3.37 -7.90 -20.37
N LEU A 160 -3.44 -9.07 -19.74
CA LEU A 160 -4.50 -10.06 -19.97
C LEU A 160 -5.89 -9.40 -19.91
N TRP A 161 -6.10 -8.55 -18.90
CA TRP A 161 -7.37 -7.86 -18.66
C TRP A 161 -7.77 -6.95 -19.82
N LEU A 162 -6.87 -6.05 -20.22
CA LEU A 162 -7.14 -5.13 -21.35
C LEU A 162 -7.30 -5.89 -22.66
N ALA A 163 -6.45 -6.88 -22.92
CA ALA A 163 -6.46 -7.62 -24.18
C ALA A 163 -7.76 -8.45 -24.38
N THR A 164 -8.29 -9.03 -23.30
CA THR A 164 -9.43 -9.94 -23.36
C THR A 164 -10.75 -9.26 -23.05
N LEU A 165 -10.79 -8.31 -22.08
CA LEU A 165 -12.04 -7.69 -21.61
C LEU A 165 -12.23 -6.24 -22.08
N GLY A 166 -11.22 -5.64 -22.73
CA GLY A 166 -11.22 -4.21 -23.03
C GLY A 166 -11.06 -3.37 -21.75
N SER A 167 -11.23 -2.06 -21.86
CA SER A 167 -11.09 -1.12 -20.73
C SER A 167 -12.13 -1.31 -19.63
N ASP A 168 -13.25 -1.95 -19.94
CA ASP A 168 -14.40 -2.08 -19.03
C ASP A 168 -14.10 -2.93 -17.79
N TYR A 169 -13.04 -3.78 -17.83
CA TYR A 169 -12.63 -4.56 -16.66
C TYR A 169 -12.41 -3.72 -15.41
N ILE A 170 -11.94 -2.46 -15.58
CA ILE A 170 -11.72 -1.52 -14.48
C ILE A 170 -13.04 -1.15 -13.83
N ALA A 171 -14.02 -0.76 -14.65
CA ALA A 171 -15.36 -0.40 -14.18
C ALA A 171 -16.10 -1.58 -13.53
N ASP A 172 -15.97 -2.77 -14.11
CA ASP A 172 -16.59 -4.01 -13.59
C ASP A 172 -16.02 -4.35 -12.21
N ALA A 173 -14.70 -4.31 -12.04
CA ALA A 173 -14.06 -4.59 -10.76
C ALA A 173 -14.45 -3.56 -9.69
N GLN A 174 -14.44 -2.26 -10.01
CA GLN A 174 -14.82 -1.18 -9.09
C GLN A 174 -16.28 -1.31 -8.65
N ARG A 175 -17.21 -1.54 -9.57
CA ARG A 175 -18.63 -1.74 -9.26
C ARG A 175 -18.85 -2.99 -8.42
N THR A 176 -18.17 -4.10 -8.76
CA THR A 176 -18.24 -5.34 -7.99
C THR A 176 -17.73 -5.17 -6.56
N ALA A 177 -16.60 -4.47 -6.39
CA ALA A 177 -16.06 -4.17 -5.06
C ALA A 177 -17.01 -3.33 -4.21
N ARG A 178 -17.59 -2.27 -4.79
CA ARG A 178 -18.57 -1.42 -4.10
C ARG A 178 -19.83 -2.16 -3.68
N LEU A 179 -20.33 -3.07 -4.51
CA LEU A 179 -21.47 -3.92 -4.17
C LEU A 179 -21.15 -4.90 -3.03
N ALA A 180 -19.93 -5.44 -3.00
CA ALA A 180 -19.49 -6.38 -1.98
C ALA A 180 -19.25 -5.70 -0.61
N ASP A 181 -18.67 -4.49 -0.59
CA ASP A 181 -18.53 -3.66 0.61
C ASP A 181 -18.80 -2.18 0.28
N PRO A 182 -20.01 -1.69 0.61
CA PRO A 182 -20.37 -0.29 0.38
C PRO A 182 -19.55 0.73 1.17
N ALA A 183 -18.91 0.32 2.27
CA ALA A 183 -18.18 1.21 3.19
C ALA A 183 -16.68 1.28 2.90
N ALA A 184 -16.12 0.31 2.17
CA ALA A 184 -14.70 0.29 1.86
C ALA A 184 -14.31 1.43 0.91
N THR A 185 -13.12 2.00 1.14
CA THR A 185 -12.47 2.93 0.23
C THR A 185 -11.90 2.18 -0.97
N LEU A 186 -12.28 2.57 -2.18
CA LEU A 186 -11.86 1.91 -3.42
C LEU A 186 -10.83 2.76 -4.16
N LEU A 187 -9.64 2.20 -4.39
CA LEU A 187 -8.51 2.89 -5.00
C LEU A 187 -8.12 2.26 -6.35
N ILE A 188 -7.56 3.09 -7.22
CA ILE A 188 -6.64 2.68 -8.27
C ILE A 188 -5.24 3.03 -7.77
N ASN A 189 -4.34 2.05 -7.79
CA ASN A 189 -2.96 2.18 -7.29
C ASN A 189 -1.96 2.09 -8.44
N ASP A 190 -0.96 2.98 -8.48
CA ASP A 190 0.05 2.94 -9.53
C ASP A 190 1.38 3.54 -9.06
N TYR A 191 2.48 3.14 -9.71
CA TYR A 191 3.83 3.66 -9.50
C TYR A 191 4.22 4.70 -10.56
N GLY A 192 5.34 5.40 -10.34
CA GLY A 192 5.91 6.34 -11.30
C GLY A 192 5.03 7.56 -11.54
N LEU A 193 4.28 7.97 -10.52
CA LEU A 193 3.48 9.18 -10.49
C LEU A 193 4.16 10.31 -9.69
N GLU A 194 5.35 10.06 -9.11
CA GLU A 194 5.99 10.91 -8.11
C GLU A 194 7.02 11.88 -8.68
N GLY A 195 7.69 11.51 -9.77
CA GLY A 195 8.83 12.24 -10.34
C GLY A 195 8.48 13.56 -11.05
N ASP A 196 9.53 14.23 -11.53
CA ASP A 196 9.41 15.50 -12.29
C ASP A 196 9.76 15.35 -13.76
N ASP A 197 10.04 14.13 -14.21
CA ASP A 197 10.45 13.82 -15.57
C ASP A 197 9.27 13.76 -16.56
N PRO A 198 9.53 13.85 -17.89
CA PRO A 198 8.47 13.82 -18.90
C PRO A 198 7.66 12.52 -18.95
N GLN A 199 8.23 11.37 -18.56
CA GLN A 199 7.50 10.10 -18.50
C GLN A 199 6.48 10.13 -17.40
N THR A 200 6.85 10.58 -16.22
CA THR A 200 5.94 10.82 -15.09
C THR A 200 4.80 11.77 -15.48
N ALA A 201 5.11 12.87 -16.18
CA ALA A 201 4.09 13.82 -16.63
C ALA A 201 3.05 13.15 -17.56
N ARG A 202 3.50 12.32 -18.51
CA ARG A 202 2.59 11.56 -19.40
C ARG A 202 1.75 10.56 -18.60
N LYS A 203 2.37 9.85 -17.66
CA LYS A 203 1.68 8.84 -16.85
C LYS A 203 0.60 9.47 -15.96
N ARG A 204 0.89 10.63 -15.37
CA ARG A 204 -0.12 11.43 -14.64
C ARG A 204 -1.27 11.88 -15.54
N ALA A 205 -0.99 12.34 -16.75
CA ALA A 205 -2.01 12.73 -17.71
C ALA A 205 -2.92 11.55 -18.08
N ALA A 206 -2.35 10.37 -18.33
CA ALA A 206 -3.11 9.14 -18.60
C ALA A 206 -3.96 8.71 -17.38
N MET A 207 -3.44 8.82 -16.16
CA MET A 207 -4.20 8.54 -14.93
C MET A 207 -5.38 9.50 -14.78
N LEU A 208 -5.19 10.80 -14.97
CA LEU A 208 -6.27 11.79 -14.91
C LEU A 208 -7.33 11.55 -15.97
N GLN A 209 -6.92 11.17 -17.18
CA GLN A 209 -7.84 10.80 -18.26
C GLN A 209 -8.68 9.56 -17.88
N LEU A 210 -8.07 8.54 -17.30
CA LEU A 210 -8.77 7.36 -16.80
C LEU A 210 -9.80 7.74 -15.73
N VAL A 211 -9.40 8.56 -14.75
CA VAL A 211 -10.29 9.07 -13.71
C VAL A 211 -11.50 9.79 -14.32
N ASP A 212 -11.27 10.71 -15.26
CA ASP A 212 -12.33 11.48 -15.91
C ASP A 212 -13.31 10.57 -16.69
N ILE A 213 -12.82 9.49 -17.31
CA ILE A 213 -13.65 8.48 -17.98
C ILE A 213 -14.53 7.75 -16.96
N LEU A 214 -13.92 7.24 -15.88
CA LEU A 214 -14.65 6.48 -14.85
C LEU A 214 -15.72 7.34 -14.16
N GLN A 215 -15.42 8.60 -13.86
CA GLN A 215 -16.37 9.53 -13.25
C GLN A 215 -17.55 9.82 -14.18
N ARG A 216 -17.31 10.06 -15.48
CA ARG A 216 -18.39 10.22 -16.46
C ARG A 216 -19.29 8.99 -16.58
N GLN A 217 -18.78 7.81 -16.35
CA GLN A 217 -19.51 6.54 -16.36
C GLN A 217 -20.20 6.22 -15.02
N GLY A 218 -20.07 7.09 -14.01
CA GLY A 218 -20.60 6.86 -12.67
C GLY A 218 -19.98 5.62 -11.98
N VAL A 219 -18.71 5.30 -12.30
CA VAL A 219 -17.97 4.21 -11.66
C VAL A 219 -17.52 4.66 -10.28
N PRO A 220 -17.76 3.86 -9.23
CA PRO A 220 -17.29 4.20 -7.88
C PRO A 220 -15.76 4.19 -7.83
N LEU A 221 -15.17 5.31 -7.43
CA LEU A 221 -13.74 5.50 -7.23
C LEU A 221 -13.57 6.55 -6.14
N ASP A 222 -12.94 6.19 -5.03
CA ASP A 222 -12.78 7.09 -3.89
C ASP A 222 -11.42 7.79 -3.87
N GLY A 223 -10.40 7.19 -4.51
CA GLY A 223 -9.07 7.80 -4.49
C GLY A 223 -8.04 7.12 -5.38
N ILE A 224 -6.85 7.70 -5.36
CA ILE A 224 -5.66 7.19 -6.06
C ILE A 224 -4.58 6.86 -5.03
N GLY A 225 -4.02 5.65 -5.15
CA GLY A 225 -2.80 5.24 -4.48
C GLY A 225 -1.58 5.58 -5.33
N LEU A 226 -0.61 6.25 -4.72
CA LEU A 226 0.73 6.43 -5.29
C LEU A 226 1.66 5.46 -4.57
N GLN A 227 2.26 4.52 -5.31
CA GLN A 227 3.14 3.51 -4.71
C GLN A 227 4.34 4.15 -4.04
N ALA A 228 4.95 5.14 -4.66
CA ALA A 228 6.12 5.86 -4.16
C ALA A 228 7.33 4.94 -3.91
N HIS A 229 7.60 4.02 -4.84
CA HIS A 229 8.88 3.33 -4.94
C HIS A 229 9.92 4.31 -5.50
N LEU A 230 10.64 4.96 -4.60
CA LEU A 230 11.55 6.05 -4.95
C LEU A 230 12.97 5.55 -5.18
N LEU A 231 13.78 6.37 -5.82
CA LEU A 231 15.22 6.14 -5.99
C LEU A 231 15.99 7.32 -5.39
N ALA A 232 16.91 7.03 -4.48
CA ALA A 232 17.82 8.04 -3.97
C ALA A 232 18.81 8.43 -5.08
N PRO A 233 18.91 9.73 -5.44
CA PRO A 233 19.78 10.17 -6.52
C PRO A 233 21.25 10.02 -6.13
N ALA A 234 22.08 9.58 -7.09
CA ALA A 234 23.52 9.47 -6.89
C ALA A 234 24.17 10.85 -6.71
N GLU A 235 23.65 11.84 -7.42
CA GLU A 235 24.10 13.25 -7.35
C GLU A 235 22.90 14.18 -7.11
N GLY A 236 23.16 15.33 -6.52
CA GLY A 236 22.13 16.32 -6.20
C GLY A 236 21.16 15.86 -5.12
N ASN A 237 19.98 16.48 -5.08
CA ASN A 237 18.90 16.17 -4.14
C ASN A 237 17.66 15.69 -4.91
N ALA A 238 16.92 14.77 -4.32
CA ALA A 238 15.61 14.40 -4.83
C ALA A 238 14.68 15.63 -4.87
N ALA A 239 13.90 15.73 -5.93
CA ALA A 239 12.94 16.81 -6.10
C ALA A 239 11.60 16.23 -6.58
N PHE A 240 10.51 16.80 -6.06
CA PHE A 240 9.13 16.42 -6.36
C PHE A 240 8.30 17.69 -6.60
N ARG A 241 8.83 18.59 -7.46
CA ARG A 241 8.31 19.95 -7.63
C ARG A 241 6.93 19.99 -8.27
N THR A 242 6.68 19.07 -9.18
CA THR A 242 5.41 18.98 -9.92
C THR A 242 4.35 18.09 -9.24
N LEU A 243 4.75 17.30 -8.24
CA LEU A 243 3.87 16.39 -7.53
C LEU A 243 2.71 17.12 -6.82
N PRO A 244 2.91 18.24 -6.08
CA PRO A 244 1.80 18.93 -5.41
C PRO A 244 0.69 19.39 -6.38
N ALA A 245 1.05 19.79 -7.59
CA ALA A 245 0.06 20.18 -8.59
C ALA A 245 -0.78 18.99 -9.05
N PHE A 246 -0.18 17.82 -9.24
CA PHE A 246 -0.90 16.58 -9.58
C PHE A 246 -1.84 16.14 -8.44
N LEU A 247 -1.40 16.20 -7.19
CA LEU A 247 -2.24 15.87 -6.04
C LEU A 247 -3.45 16.81 -5.93
N ALA A 248 -3.24 18.11 -6.19
CA ALA A 248 -4.32 19.09 -6.24
C ALA A 248 -5.33 18.80 -7.39
N GLU A 249 -4.88 18.22 -8.52
CA GLU A 249 -5.77 17.76 -9.60
C GLU A 249 -6.66 16.60 -9.16
N LEU A 250 -6.12 15.64 -8.40
CA LEU A 250 -6.90 14.54 -7.83
C LEU A 250 -7.93 15.06 -6.83
N ARG A 251 -7.52 15.96 -5.93
CA ARG A 251 -8.42 16.59 -4.96
C ARG A 251 -9.55 17.36 -5.63
N ARG A 252 -9.29 18.12 -6.72
CA ARG A 252 -10.33 18.84 -7.48
C ARG A 252 -11.37 17.90 -8.09
N ARG A 253 -11.03 16.65 -8.36
CA ARG A 253 -11.92 15.57 -8.80
C ARG A 253 -12.65 14.88 -7.64
N GLY A 254 -12.51 15.37 -6.42
CA GLY A 254 -13.13 14.78 -5.23
C GLY A 254 -12.46 13.50 -4.73
N LEU A 255 -11.25 13.20 -5.22
CA LEU A 255 -10.54 11.98 -4.85
C LEU A 255 -9.62 12.22 -3.65
N GLN A 256 -9.54 11.23 -2.77
CA GLN A 256 -8.50 11.16 -1.76
C GLN A 256 -7.21 10.55 -2.32
N VAL A 257 -6.12 10.78 -1.59
CA VAL A 257 -4.78 10.29 -1.93
C VAL A 257 -4.28 9.40 -0.80
N GLU A 258 -3.72 8.25 -1.16
CA GLU A 258 -2.91 7.43 -0.27
C GLU A 258 -1.51 7.24 -0.87
N ILE A 259 -0.46 7.34 -0.05
CA ILE A 259 0.87 6.84 -0.38
C ILE A 259 0.90 5.41 0.10
N THR A 260 1.08 4.46 -0.81
CA THR A 260 0.69 3.06 -0.57
C THR A 260 1.85 2.11 -0.34
N GLU A 261 3.07 2.44 -0.84
CA GLU A 261 4.18 1.48 -0.90
C GLU A 261 5.55 2.17 -0.76
N LEU A 262 5.62 3.22 0.07
CA LEU A 262 6.80 4.08 0.17
C LEU A 262 8.05 3.31 0.60
N ASP A 263 9.03 3.28 -0.28
CA ASP A 263 10.40 2.90 -0.01
C ASP A 263 11.38 3.74 -0.86
N VAL A 264 12.68 3.70 -0.52
CA VAL A 264 13.69 4.49 -1.23
C VAL A 264 14.89 3.60 -1.57
N SER A 265 14.96 3.16 -2.82
CA SER A 265 16.07 2.36 -3.31
C SER A 265 17.38 3.16 -3.29
N ASP A 266 18.43 2.56 -2.74
CA ASP A 266 19.80 3.09 -2.73
C ASP A 266 20.70 2.39 -3.76
N ARG A 267 20.10 1.71 -4.71
CA ARG A 267 20.76 0.83 -5.70
C ARG A 267 21.89 1.53 -6.48
N GLN A 268 21.76 2.82 -6.74
CA GLN A 268 22.72 3.60 -7.54
C GLN A 268 23.79 4.30 -6.69
N LEU A 269 23.69 4.21 -5.37
CA LEU A 269 24.62 4.88 -4.47
C LEU A 269 25.91 4.10 -4.28
N PRO A 270 27.04 4.76 -3.95
CA PRO A 270 28.26 4.10 -3.54
C PRO A 270 28.06 3.16 -2.35
N ALA A 271 29.03 2.25 -2.10
CA ALA A 271 28.90 1.18 -1.09
C ALA A 271 28.83 1.69 0.37
N ASP A 272 29.33 2.89 0.67
CA ASP A 272 29.39 3.43 2.04
C ASP A 272 27.99 3.50 2.69
N PRO A 273 27.73 2.76 3.77
CA PRO A 273 26.41 2.67 4.37
C PRO A 273 25.96 4.00 4.98
N GLY A 274 26.88 4.82 5.50
CA GLY A 274 26.55 6.11 6.08
C GLY A 274 26.08 7.11 5.01
N LEU A 275 26.70 7.12 3.83
CA LEU A 275 26.26 7.92 2.70
C LEU A 275 24.89 7.44 2.21
N ARG A 276 24.70 6.13 2.06
CA ARG A 276 23.44 5.53 1.63
C ARG A 276 22.30 5.90 2.55
N ASP A 277 22.47 5.72 3.86
CA ASP A 277 21.44 6.05 4.84
C ASP A 277 21.08 7.54 4.86
N ARG A 278 22.07 8.45 4.69
CA ARG A 278 21.79 9.89 4.55
C ARG A 278 21.01 10.20 3.28
N ARG A 279 21.40 9.68 2.11
CA ARG A 279 20.71 9.93 0.83
C ARG A 279 19.28 9.40 0.84
N VAL A 280 19.07 8.23 1.41
CA VAL A 280 17.74 7.66 1.62
C VAL A 280 16.92 8.59 2.53
N ALA A 281 17.46 9.05 3.64
CA ALA A 281 16.78 9.95 4.56
C ALA A 281 16.42 11.30 3.93
N ASP A 282 17.33 11.88 3.14
CA ASP A 282 17.10 13.13 2.40
C ASP A 282 15.97 12.97 1.36
N THR A 283 15.88 11.80 0.73
CA THR A 283 14.82 11.50 -0.24
C THR A 283 13.46 11.37 0.44
N TYR A 284 13.37 10.67 1.57
CA TYR A 284 12.17 10.64 2.41
C TYR A 284 11.73 12.06 2.82
N ASP A 285 12.69 12.87 3.26
CA ASP A 285 12.43 14.26 3.69
C ASP A 285 11.82 15.09 2.56
N ALA A 286 12.45 15.08 1.38
CA ALA A 286 12.01 15.82 0.20
C ALA A 286 10.61 15.37 -0.27
N PHE A 287 10.37 14.05 -0.33
CA PHE A 287 9.09 13.49 -0.73
C PHE A 287 7.97 13.85 0.24
N LEU A 288 8.18 13.64 1.53
CA LEU A 288 7.19 13.97 2.57
C LEU A 288 6.89 15.47 2.61
N ASN A 289 7.89 16.34 2.40
CA ASN A 289 7.66 17.77 2.27
C ASN A 289 6.73 18.13 1.10
N ALA A 290 6.78 17.36 0.01
CA ALA A 290 5.92 17.58 -1.15
C ALA A 290 4.48 17.12 -0.91
N VAL A 291 4.26 15.98 -0.22
CA VAL A 291 2.94 15.36 -0.11
C VAL A 291 2.15 15.78 1.14
N LEU A 292 2.81 16.13 2.25
CA LEU A 292 2.15 16.40 3.53
C LEU A 292 1.32 17.69 3.55
N LYS A 293 1.44 18.54 2.54
CA LYS A 293 0.64 19.77 2.37
C LYS A 293 -0.69 19.51 1.65
N GLU A 294 -0.90 18.28 1.11
CA GLU A 294 -2.13 17.96 0.38
C GLU A 294 -3.26 17.56 1.34
N PRO A 295 -4.37 18.35 1.40
CA PRO A 295 -5.49 18.05 2.30
C PRO A 295 -6.23 16.75 1.98
N ALA A 296 -6.12 16.23 0.75
CA ALA A 296 -6.72 14.97 0.34
C ALA A 296 -5.90 13.74 0.77
N LEU A 297 -4.68 13.92 1.28
CA LEU A 297 -3.84 12.83 1.80
C LEU A 297 -4.49 12.22 3.05
N ARG A 298 -4.62 10.89 3.08
CA ARG A 298 -5.24 10.15 4.19
C ARG A 298 -4.29 9.20 4.88
N ARG A 299 -3.38 8.61 4.12
CA ARG A 299 -2.51 7.54 4.61
C ARG A 299 -1.14 7.60 3.94
N ILE A 300 -0.13 7.17 4.69
CA ILE A 300 1.20 6.87 4.18
C ILE A 300 1.56 5.47 4.66
N THR A 301 1.88 4.58 3.74
CA THR A 301 2.31 3.20 4.03
C THR A 301 3.71 2.99 3.49
N SER A 302 4.65 2.59 4.34
CA SER A 302 5.96 2.13 3.89
C SER A 302 5.89 0.68 3.40
N TRP A 303 6.65 0.34 2.35
CA TRP A 303 6.65 -1.03 1.84
C TRP A 303 7.62 -1.92 2.64
N GLY A 304 7.23 -2.16 3.87
CA GLY A 304 8.02 -2.71 4.94
C GLY A 304 8.46 -1.64 5.94
N LEU A 305 8.91 -2.08 7.12
CA LEU A 305 9.40 -1.19 8.15
C LEU A 305 10.91 -1.31 8.37
N SER A 306 11.48 -2.49 8.08
CA SER A 306 12.89 -2.82 8.25
C SER A 306 13.49 -3.35 6.95
N ASP A 307 14.77 -3.07 6.73
CA ASP A 307 15.55 -3.61 5.60
C ASP A 307 15.61 -5.14 5.59
N ARG A 308 15.28 -5.78 6.73
CA ARG A 308 15.17 -7.24 6.84
C ARG A 308 14.03 -7.74 5.97
N GLY A 309 14.33 -8.29 4.83
CA GLY A 309 13.34 -8.85 3.92
C GLY A 309 12.75 -7.86 2.91
N SER A 310 13.38 -6.69 2.70
CA SER A 310 12.95 -5.78 1.63
C SER A 310 12.93 -6.49 0.27
N TRP A 311 11.80 -6.39 -0.43
CA TRP A 311 11.58 -6.94 -1.77
C TRP A 311 12.59 -6.44 -2.80
N LEU A 312 13.13 -5.23 -2.62
CA LEU A 312 14.12 -4.61 -3.50
C LEU A 312 15.40 -5.43 -3.62
N ASN A 313 15.76 -6.21 -2.59
CA ASN A 313 16.92 -7.07 -2.63
C ASN A 313 16.78 -8.24 -3.61
N GLN A 314 15.56 -8.70 -3.84
CA GLN A 314 15.27 -9.80 -4.76
C GLN A 314 14.96 -9.28 -6.17
N THR A 315 14.17 -8.23 -6.27
CA THR A 315 13.66 -7.73 -7.56
C THR A 315 14.64 -6.77 -8.25
N PHE A 316 15.33 -5.93 -7.48
CA PHE A 316 16.26 -4.91 -7.99
C PHE A 316 17.58 -4.93 -7.22
N PRO A 317 18.33 -6.05 -7.21
CA PRO A 317 19.56 -6.14 -6.44
C PRO A 317 20.57 -5.07 -6.85
N ARG A 318 21.41 -4.67 -5.91
CA ARG A 318 22.52 -3.75 -6.16
C ARG A 318 23.59 -4.42 -7.02
N PRO A 319 24.24 -3.68 -7.95
CA PRO A 319 25.30 -4.23 -8.79
C PRO A 319 26.53 -4.74 -7.98
N ASP A 320 26.77 -4.19 -6.78
CA ASP A 320 27.88 -4.54 -5.90
C ASP A 320 27.56 -5.74 -4.97
N GLY A 321 26.35 -6.33 -5.08
CA GLY A 321 25.90 -7.47 -4.28
C GLY A 321 25.58 -7.14 -2.82
N LEU A 322 25.72 -5.89 -2.37
CA LEU A 322 25.33 -5.48 -1.03
C LEU A 322 23.80 -5.40 -0.91
N PRO A 323 23.22 -5.69 0.27
CA PRO A 323 21.80 -5.49 0.48
C PRO A 323 21.45 -3.99 0.41
N GLN A 324 20.28 -3.68 -0.15
CA GLN A 324 19.71 -2.34 -0.13
C GLN A 324 19.27 -1.95 1.29
N ARG A 325 19.20 -0.63 1.52
CA ARG A 325 18.86 -0.02 2.82
C ARG A 325 17.71 0.98 2.66
N PRO A 326 16.53 0.55 2.14
CA PRO A 326 15.49 1.47 1.67
C PRO A 326 14.54 1.97 2.77
N LEU A 327 14.52 1.34 3.95
CA LEU A 327 13.44 1.45 4.93
C LEU A 327 13.86 2.21 6.20
N PRO A 328 12.91 2.61 7.06
CA PRO A 328 13.20 3.39 8.27
C PRO A 328 14.09 2.70 9.31
N TYR A 329 14.07 1.37 9.35
CA TYR A 329 14.86 0.57 10.28
C TYR A 329 15.79 -0.37 9.50
N ASP A 330 16.95 -0.64 10.05
CA ASP A 330 17.91 -1.57 9.44
C ASP A 330 17.52 -3.05 9.63
N ALA A 331 18.32 -3.98 9.11
CA ALA A 331 18.07 -5.41 9.23
C ALA A 331 18.13 -5.95 10.67
N ALA A 332 18.80 -5.21 11.58
CA ALA A 332 18.83 -5.49 13.01
C ALA A 332 17.71 -4.79 13.79
N LEU A 333 16.73 -4.20 13.08
CA LEU A 333 15.58 -3.44 13.63
C LEU A 333 16.00 -2.18 14.38
N GLN A 334 17.19 -1.62 14.10
CA GLN A 334 17.65 -0.37 14.65
C GLN A 334 17.18 0.81 13.80
N PRO A 335 16.80 1.95 14.40
CA PRO A 335 16.35 3.10 13.66
C PRO A 335 17.50 3.71 12.83
N LYS A 336 17.20 4.06 11.58
CA LYS A 336 18.11 4.74 10.67
C LYS A 336 17.79 6.24 10.57
N PRO A 337 18.67 7.05 9.94
CA PRO A 337 18.38 8.46 9.65
C PRO A 337 17.03 8.69 8.97
N ALA A 338 16.60 7.77 8.08
CA ALA A 338 15.29 7.82 7.43
C ALA A 338 14.13 7.86 8.44
N ARG A 339 14.18 7.06 9.52
CA ARG A 339 13.17 7.10 10.59
C ARG A 339 13.06 8.46 11.24
N SER A 340 14.20 9.11 11.45
CA SER A 340 14.25 10.46 12.07
C SER A 340 13.69 11.53 11.12
N SER A 341 14.05 11.47 9.83
CA SER A 341 13.48 12.37 8.80
C SER A 341 11.97 12.23 8.68
N ILE A 342 11.47 10.98 8.63
CA ILE A 342 10.03 10.72 8.62
C ILE A 342 9.36 11.31 9.85
N ALA A 343 9.88 11.03 11.05
CA ALA A 343 9.30 11.51 12.31
C ALA A 343 9.23 13.03 12.35
N ALA A 344 10.29 13.72 11.95
CA ALA A 344 10.35 15.17 11.90
C ALA A 344 9.29 15.76 10.94
N ARG A 345 9.05 15.11 9.79
CA ARG A 345 8.08 15.60 8.80
C ARG A 345 6.63 15.30 9.15
N VAL A 346 6.32 14.09 9.67
CA VAL A 346 4.95 13.74 10.03
C VAL A 346 4.48 14.37 11.33
N GLN A 347 5.39 14.85 12.16
CA GLN A 347 5.04 15.65 13.32
C GLN A 347 4.49 17.02 12.88
N PRO A 348 3.37 17.52 13.45
CA PRO A 348 2.91 18.88 13.20
C PRO A 348 3.98 19.90 13.58
N ASP A 349 4.01 21.02 12.85
CA ASP A 349 4.80 22.16 13.29
C ASP A 349 4.37 22.56 14.71
N PRO A 350 5.32 22.99 15.58
CA PRO A 350 4.94 23.48 16.89
C PRO A 350 3.97 24.66 16.73
N PRO A 351 3.00 24.82 17.62
CA PRO A 351 2.10 25.97 17.59
C PRO A 351 2.94 27.25 17.65
N ARG A 352 2.69 28.15 16.70
CA ARG A 352 3.32 29.47 16.67
C ARG A 352 2.81 30.34 17.81
#